data_3f9f848481f410814ecf93d33e28bb3d
#
_entry.id   3f9f848481f410814ecf93d33e28bb3d
#
_cell.length_a   1.000
_cell.length_b   1.000
_cell.length_c   1.000
_cell.angle_alpha   90.00
_cell.angle_beta   90.00
_cell.angle_gamma   90.00
#
_symmetry.space_group_name_H-M   'P 1'
#
loop_
_entity.id
_entity.type
_entity.pdbx_description
1 polymer ?
#
loop_
_entity_poly.entity_id
_entity_poly.type
_entity_poly.pdbx_seq_one_letter_code
_entity_poly.pdbx_strand_id
1 'polypeptide(L)'
;ELKLQMLLENSGLEENIHYKLQKSFTVKTEGDVSREIPDAVIYLPQNRNIIIDSKFSFSAYNDYCNTDVKAEKEKHGKNLTKNIRDRINDLSSTKYNQIEELNTPDIIFMFLGIDDSLSVALKHDPELVSFADKKRIALVSPSILHISIKMVENLWRLDGQRASVVKVYEEAQKLVDKLHGFTNVMDSLGTSIAQSQKKYDDARSKLIDGKGSMSSKIEGLVSLGAKESKKLTDDS
;
A
#
# COMPACT_ATOMS: atom_id res chain seq x y z
N GLU A 1 24.31 -12.83 -13.50
CA GLU A 1 23.90 -11.41 -13.38
C GLU A 1 23.04 -10.98 -14.58
N LEU A 2 23.54 -11.07 -15.86
CA LEU A 2 22.80 -10.62 -17.05
C LEU A 2 21.38 -11.24 -17.16
N LYS A 3 21.26 -12.55 -16.90
CA LYS A 3 19.96 -13.24 -16.94
C LYS A 3 19.01 -12.77 -15.84
N LEU A 4 19.52 -12.44 -14.65
CA LEU A 4 18.75 -11.83 -13.57
C LEU A 4 18.22 -10.45 -13.96
N GLN A 5 19.09 -9.61 -14.53
CA GLN A 5 18.72 -8.29 -15.02
C GLN A 5 17.62 -8.38 -16.09
N MET A 6 17.79 -9.23 -17.11
CA MET A 6 16.76 -9.44 -18.15
C MET A 6 15.41 -9.91 -17.59
N LEU A 7 15.42 -10.76 -16.55
CA LEU A 7 14.18 -11.20 -15.91
C LEU A 7 13.48 -10.05 -15.17
N LEU A 8 14.23 -9.18 -14.51
CA LEU A 8 13.68 -8.01 -13.82
C LEU A 8 13.18 -6.97 -14.81
N GLU A 9 13.93 -6.63 -15.85
CA GLU A 9 13.53 -5.66 -16.89
C GLU A 9 12.25 -6.09 -17.63
N ASN A 10 12.04 -7.39 -17.85
CA ASN A 10 10.86 -7.92 -18.51
C ASN A 10 9.70 -8.28 -17.56
N SER A 11 9.81 -7.90 -16.30
CA SER A 11 8.86 -8.32 -15.25
C SER A 11 7.59 -7.46 -15.17
N GLY A 12 7.62 -6.24 -15.72
CA GLY A 12 6.60 -5.21 -15.48
C GLY A 12 6.85 -4.38 -14.21
N LEU A 13 7.92 -4.67 -13.48
CA LEU A 13 8.39 -3.84 -12.36
C LEU A 13 9.24 -2.68 -12.88
N GLU A 14 9.19 -1.54 -12.19
CA GLU A 14 9.96 -0.34 -12.54
C GLU A 14 11.24 -0.28 -11.72
N GLU A 15 12.39 -0.10 -12.42
CA GLU A 15 13.67 0.09 -11.77
C GLU A 15 13.68 1.36 -10.91
N ASN A 16 14.40 1.33 -9.81
CA ASN A 16 14.46 2.37 -8.78
C ASN A 16 13.17 2.64 -7.98
N ILE A 17 12.04 2.03 -8.34
CA ILE A 17 10.77 2.06 -7.60
C ILE A 17 10.53 0.69 -6.95
N HIS A 18 10.44 -0.34 -7.77
CA HIS A 18 10.09 -1.70 -7.35
C HIS A 18 11.31 -2.60 -7.16
N TYR A 19 12.41 -2.31 -7.85
CA TYR A 19 13.69 -3.01 -7.65
C TYR A 19 14.88 -2.10 -7.94
N LYS A 20 16.07 -2.51 -7.48
CA LYS A 20 17.34 -1.86 -7.78
C LYS A 20 18.43 -2.91 -7.97
N LEU A 21 19.23 -2.73 -9.03
CA LEU A 21 20.39 -3.58 -9.31
C LEU A 21 21.65 -3.01 -8.62
N GLN A 22 22.51 -3.90 -8.15
CA GLN A 22 23.87 -3.62 -7.64
C GLN A 22 23.94 -2.42 -6.68
N LYS A 23 22.91 -2.21 -5.84
CA LYS A 23 22.92 -1.13 -4.84
C LYS A 23 23.91 -1.43 -3.73
N SER A 24 24.85 -0.52 -3.54
CA SER A 24 25.83 -0.59 -2.43
C SER A 24 25.17 -0.15 -1.12
N PHE A 25 25.32 -0.98 -0.09
CA PHE A 25 24.88 -0.68 1.27
C PHE A 25 26.07 -0.62 2.22
N THR A 26 26.02 0.30 3.15
CA THR A 26 27.04 0.42 4.21
C THR A 26 26.52 -0.30 5.45
N VAL A 27 27.26 -1.29 5.93
CA VAL A 27 26.98 -1.99 7.19
C VAL A 27 27.92 -1.45 8.24
N LYS A 28 27.38 -0.85 9.28
CA LYS A 28 28.15 -0.40 10.45
C LYS A 28 28.00 -1.43 11.56
N THR A 29 29.10 -2.06 11.92
CA THR A 29 29.17 -2.92 13.11
C THR A 29 30.08 -2.25 14.14
N GLU A 30 29.97 -2.58 15.41
CA GLU A 30 30.87 -2.06 16.44
C GLU A 30 32.35 -2.27 16.07
N GLY A 31 33.00 -1.23 15.54
CA GLY A 31 34.42 -1.21 15.15
C GLY A 31 34.76 -1.57 13.71
N ASP A 32 33.76 -1.91 12.85
CA ASP A 32 34.00 -2.24 11.43
C ASP A 32 32.92 -1.64 10.52
N VAL A 33 33.35 -1.17 9.34
CA VAL A 33 32.47 -0.64 8.30
C VAL A 33 32.66 -1.51 7.05
N SER A 34 31.74 -2.41 6.79
CA SER A 34 31.74 -3.22 5.58
C SER A 34 30.76 -2.67 4.53
N ARG A 35 31.03 -3.01 3.28
CA ARG A 35 30.20 -2.61 2.15
C ARG A 35 29.65 -3.88 1.51
N GLU A 36 28.32 -4.01 1.52
CA GLU A 36 27.64 -5.15 0.92
C GLU A 36 26.91 -4.70 -0.35
N ILE A 37 27.06 -5.46 -1.42
CA ILE A 37 26.45 -5.16 -2.73
C ILE A 37 25.72 -6.41 -3.21
N PRO A 38 24.43 -6.56 -2.92
CA PRO A 38 23.61 -7.60 -3.52
C PRO A 38 23.42 -7.34 -5.02
N ASP A 39 23.24 -8.41 -5.81
CA ASP A 39 23.02 -8.28 -7.25
C ASP A 39 21.70 -7.58 -7.57
N ALA A 40 20.64 -7.81 -6.77
CA ALA A 40 19.41 -7.04 -6.83
C ALA A 40 18.72 -6.96 -5.47
N VAL A 41 17.95 -5.89 -5.28
CA VAL A 41 16.98 -5.74 -4.18
C VAL A 41 15.62 -5.49 -4.76
N ILE A 42 14.62 -6.29 -4.39
CA ILE A 42 13.22 -6.08 -4.74
C ILE A 42 12.52 -5.46 -3.54
N TYR A 43 11.86 -4.33 -3.76
CA TYR A 43 11.06 -3.64 -2.76
C TYR A 43 9.63 -4.21 -2.79
N LEU A 44 9.09 -4.48 -1.62
CA LEU A 44 7.72 -4.94 -1.42
C LEU A 44 6.90 -3.84 -0.73
N PRO A 45 5.57 -3.85 -0.84
CA PRO A 45 4.72 -3.00 -0.02
C PRO A 45 5.03 -3.15 1.48
N GLN A 46 4.70 -2.12 2.26
CA GLN A 46 4.94 -2.06 3.71
C GLN A 46 6.42 -2.08 4.08
N ASN A 47 7.28 -1.52 3.22
CA ASN A 47 8.71 -1.36 3.45
C ASN A 47 9.45 -2.68 3.72
N ARG A 48 9.03 -3.79 3.10
CA ARG A 48 9.70 -5.09 3.10
C ARG A 48 10.57 -5.23 1.87
N ASN A 49 11.61 -6.07 1.95
CA ASN A 49 12.57 -6.24 0.86
C ASN A 49 12.95 -7.70 0.67
N ILE A 50 13.27 -8.06 -0.57
CA ILE A 50 13.89 -9.34 -0.93
C ILE A 50 15.25 -9.02 -1.52
N ILE A 51 16.30 -9.65 -1.00
CA ILE A 51 17.65 -9.60 -1.57
C ILE A 51 17.81 -10.76 -2.53
N ILE A 52 18.42 -10.50 -3.69
CA ILE A 52 18.78 -11.54 -4.66
C ILE A 52 20.30 -11.51 -4.84
N ASP A 53 20.93 -12.67 -4.66
CA ASP A 53 22.34 -12.89 -4.94
C ASP A 53 22.47 -13.98 -6.03
N SER A 54 23.18 -13.68 -7.13
CA SER A 54 23.26 -14.53 -8.33
C SER A 54 24.63 -15.14 -8.56
N LYS A 55 25.51 -15.15 -7.57
CA LYS A 55 26.90 -15.65 -7.68
C LYS A 55 26.98 -17.17 -7.74
N PHE A 56 26.39 -17.76 -8.74
CA PHE A 56 26.42 -19.18 -9.01
C PHE A 56 27.44 -19.55 -10.10
N SER A 57 28.32 -20.50 -9.81
CA SER A 57 29.30 -21.01 -10.81
C SER A 57 28.67 -22.06 -11.71
N PHE A 58 28.63 -21.78 -13.02
CA PHE A 58 28.11 -22.71 -14.02
C PHE A 58 29.06 -23.88 -14.33
N SER A 59 30.35 -23.81 -13.95
CA SER A 59 31.34 -24.81 -14.35
C SER A 59 30.96 -26.24 -13.94
N ALA A 60 30.62 -26.43 -12.70
CA ALA A 60 30.25 -27.76 -12.19
C ALA A 60 28.99 -28.36 -12.86
N TYR A 61 28.04 -27.50 -13.26
CA TYR A 61 26.87 -27.92 -14.03
C TYR A 61 27.22 -28.24 -15.48
N ASN A 62 28.08 -27.44 -16.14
CA ASN A 62 28.57 -27.73 -17.47
C ASN A 62 29.35 -29.04 -17.52
N ASP A 63 30.22 -29.30 -16.54
CA ASP A 63 30.95 -30.54 -16.41
C ASP A 63 30.00 -31.73 -16.28
N TYR A 64 28.93 -31.57 -15.49
CA TYR A 64 27.87 -32.58 -15.36
C TYR A 64 27.16 -32.86 -16.69
N CYS A 65 26.91 -31.84 -17.50
CA CYS A 65 26.22 -31.97 -18.79
C CYS A 65 27.13 -32.55 -19.90
N ASN A 66 28.43 -32.28 -19.84
CA ASN A 66 29.38 -32.65 -20.90
C ASN A 66 29.96 -34.06 -20.79
N THR A 67 29.51 -34.85 -19.80
CA THR A 67 29.96 -36.25 -19.66
C THR A 67 28.78 -37.21 -19.72
N ASP A 68 28.95 -38.31 -20.46
CA ASP A 68 28.02 -39.44 -20.49
C ASP A 68 28.48 -40.60 -19.57
N VAL A 69 29.68 -40.52 -19.02
CA VAL A 69 30.22 -41.51 -18.12
C VAL A 69 29.54 -41.43 -16.76
N LYS A 70 28.79 -42.45 -16.40
CA LYS A 70 27.97 -42.47 -15.18
C LYS A 70 28.74 -42.10 -13.91
N ALA A 71 29.99 -42.63 -13.76
CA ALA A 71 30.83 -42.34 -12.59
C ALA A 71 31.26 -40.84 -12.51
N GLU A 72 31.59 -40.24 -13.64
CA GLU A 72 31.95 -38.81 -13.74
C GLU A 72 30.72 -37.95 -13.48
N LYS A 73 29.58 -38.29 -14.07
CA LYS A 73 28.31 -37.60 -13.88
C LYS A 73 27.90 -37.54 -12.40
N GLU A 74 28.04 -38.68 -11.70
CA GLU A 74 27.81 -38.75 -10.25
C GLU A 74 28.78 -37.82 -9.47
N LYS A 75 30.07 -37.83 -9.84
CA LYS A 75 31.08 -36.96 -9.24
C LYS A 75 30.77 -35.48 -9.46
N HIS A 76 30.42 -35.07 -10.68
CA HIS A 76 30.11 -33.69 -11.04
C HIS A 76 28.80 -33.20 -10.38
N GLY A 77 27.79 -34.08 -10.25
CA GLY A 77 26.56 -33.80 -9.53
C GLY A 77 26.80 -33.52 -8.04
N LYS A 78 27.63 -34.36 -7.38
CA LYS A 78 28.04 -34.13 -5.98
C LYS A 78 28.83 -32.81 -5.82
N ASN A 79 29.70 -32.52 -6.80
CA ASN A 79 30.49 -31.28 -6.78
C ASN A 79 29.60 -30.04 -6.94
N LEU A 80 28.61 -30.09 -7.85
CA LEU A 80 27.61 -29.06 -8.01
C LEU A 80 26.86 -28.80 -6.68
N THR A 81 26.38 -29.84 -6.05
CA THR A 81 25.66 -29.74 -4.78
C THR A 81 26.52 -29.17 -3.66
N LYS A 82 27.80 -29.59 -3.58
CA LYS A 82 28.76 -29.03 -2.63
C LYS A 82 28.94 -27.52 -2.86
N ASN A 83 29.16 -27.11 -4.11
CA ASN A 83 29.32 -25.68 -4.44
C ASN A 83 28.10 -24.83 -4.03
N ILE A 84 26.89 -25.40 -4.21
CA ILE A 84 25.66 -24.73 -3.75
C ILE A 84 25.63 -24.62 -2.22
N ARG A 85 25.99 -25.70 -1.49
CA ARG A 85 26.05 -25.66 -0.01
C ARG A 85 27.08 -24.66 0.50
N ASP A 86 28.26 -24.63 -0.10
CA ASP A 86 29.31 -23.68 0.28
C ASP A 86 28.81 -22.24 0.06
N ARG A 87 28.15 -22.00 -1.07
CA ARG A 87 27.56 -20.67 -1.35
C ARG A 87 26.43 -20.29 -0.39
N ILE A 88 25.59 -21.24 0.03
CA ILE A 88 24.59 -21.01 1.07
C ILE A 88 25.25 -20.59 2.39
N ASN A 89 26.37 -21.25 2.76
CA ASN A 89 27.12 -20.89 3.95
C ASN A 89 27.69 -19.48 3.87
N ASP A 90 28.34 -19.14 2.76
CA ASP A 90 28.90 -17.79 2.53
C ASP A 90 27.79 -16.73 2.61
N LEU A 91 26.70 -16.96 1.92
CA LEU A 91 25.57 -16.01 1.86
C LEU A 91 24.90 -15.84 3.24
N SER A 92 24.82 -16.94 4.02
CA SER A 92 24.28 -16.87 5.38
C SER A 92 25.18 -16.10 6.36
N SER A 93 26.49 -15.98 6.06
CA SER A 93 27.44 -15.20 6.85
C SER A 93 27.49 -13.73 6.46
N THR A 94 26.92 -13.36 5.30
CA THR A 94 26.86 -11.99 4.82
C THR A 94 25.92 -11.16 5.70
N LYS A 95 26.35 -9.95 6.05
CA LYS A 95 25.67 -9.09 7.04
C LYS A 95 24.45 -8.34 6.46
N TYR A 96 23.72 -8.92 5.51
CA TYR A 96 22.52 -8.28 4.94
C TYR A 96 21.46 -7.94 6.00
N ASN A 97 21.39 -8.70 7.09
CA ASN A 97 20.48 -8.46 8.22
C ASN A 97 20.81 -7.20 9.04
N GLN A 98 21.98 -6.60 8.82
CA GLN A 98 22.46 -5.42 9.55
C GLN A 98 22.41 -4.14 8.72
N ILE A 99 21.83 -4.21 7.52
CA ILE A 99 21.62 -3.04 6.66
C ILE A 99 20.41 -2.27 7.20
N GLU A 100 20.67 -1.12 7.85
CA GLU A 100 19.59 -0.27 8.43
C GLU A 100 18.59 0.23 7.37
N GLU A 101 19.03 0.46 6.12
CA GLU A 101 18.20 0.93 5.02
C GLU A 101 17.23 -0.14 4.49
N LEU A 102 17.52 -1.41 4.78
CA LEU A 102 16.64 -2.53 4.45
C LEU A 102 15.98 -2.98 5.75
N ASN A 103 14.69 -2.79 5.89
CA ASN A 103 13.95 -3.53 6.92
C ASN A 103 14.27 -5.00 6.71
N THR A 104 14.99 -5.59 7.65
CA THR A 104 15.64 -6.91 7.62
C THR A 104 14.96 -7.86 6.64
N PRO A 105 15.63 -8.26 5.55
CA PRO A 105 15.00 -9.13 4.56
C PRO A 105 14.62 -10.45 5.26
N ASP A 106 13.36 -10.81 5.18
CA ASP A 106 12.87 -12.06 5.79
C ASP A 106 13.55 -13.28 5.15
N ILE A 107 13.94 -13.15 3.87
CA ILE A 107 14.54 -14.21 3.08
C ILE A 107 15.47 -13.64 2.01
N ILE A 108 16.55 -14.36 1.74
CA ILE A 108 17.50 -14.04 0.67
C ILE A 108 17.28 -15.05 -0.46
N PHE A 109 17.12 -14.58 -1.69
CA PHE A 109 17.02 -15.43 -2.87
C PHE A 109 18.42 -15.69 -3.43
N MET A 110 18.85 -16.95 -3.40
CA MET A 110 20.02 -17.41 -4.11
C MET A 110 19.63 -17.84 -5.52
N PHE A 111 19.98 -17.02 -6.51
CA PHE A 111 19.60 -17.24 -7.90
C PHE A 111 20.56 -18.21 -8.62
N LEU A 112 20.03 -19.33 -9.08
CA LEU A 112 20.79 -20.42 -9.70
C LEU A 112 20.81 -20.29 -11.24
N GLY A 113 20.50 -19.31 -11.91
CA GLY A 113 20.68 -19.04 -13.34
C GLY A 113 20.24 -20.12 -14.38
N ILE A 114 20.10 -21.39 -13.98
CA ILE A 114 19.68 -22.53 -14.81
C ILE A 114 18.64 -23.35 -14.04
N ASP A 115 17.48 -23.62 -14.64
CA ASP A 115 16.39 -24.35 -13.97
C ASP A 115 16.79 -25.79 -13.60
N ASP A 116 17.43 -26.51 -14.52
CA ASP A 116 17.81 -27.91 -14.30
C ASP A 116 18.94 -28.08 -13.27
N SER A 117 19.76 -27.06 -13.01
CA SER A 117 20.84 -27.14 -12.03
C SER A 117 20.34 -27.44 -10.62
N LEU A 118 19.17 -26.90 -10.25
CA LEU A 118 18.53 -27.22 -8.97
C LEU A 118 18.03 -28.66 -8.94
N SER A 119 17.42 -29.14 -10.02
CA SER A 119 16.95 -30.53 -10.12
C SER A 119 18.10 -31.53 -9.99
N VAL A 120 19.24 -31.25 -10.64
CA VAL A 120 20.45 -32.07 -10.53
C VAL A 120 20.99 -32.05 -9.11
N ALA A 121 21.08 -30.89 -8.47
CA ALA A 121 21.59 -30.79 -7.10
C ALA A 121 20.70 -31.56 -6.11
N LEU A 122 19.38 -31.50 -6.25
CA LEU A 122 18.43 -32.20 -5.38
C LEU A 122 18.46 -33.72 -5.54
N LYS A 123 18.86 -34.24 -6.71
CA LYS A 123 19.10 -35.69 -6.90
C LYS A 123 20.25 -36.20 -6.03
N HIS A 124 21.27 -35.36 -5.80
CA HIS A 124 22.46 -35.74 -5.03
C HIS A 124 22.37 -35.29 -3.56
N ASP A 125 21.48 -34.39 -3.22
CA ASP A 125 21.22 -33.93 -1.86
C ASP A 125 19.75 -33.50 -1.68
N PRO A 126 18.87 -34.41 -1.31
CA PRO A 126 17.46 -34.12 -1.06
C PRO A 126 17.22 -33.12 0.07
N GLU A 127 18.17 -32.94 0.99
CA GLU A 127 18.06 -32.03 2.13
C GLU A 127 18.52 -30.61 1.82
N LEU A 128 19.01 -30.36 0.61
CA LEU A 128 19.59 -29.07 0.21
C LEU A 128 18.65 -27.90 0.42
N VAL A 129 17.36 -28.04 0.08
CA VAL A 129 16.34 -26.99 0.28
C VAL A 129 16.12 -26.74 1.77
N SER A 130 15.94 -27.79 2.56
CA SER A 130 15.75 -27.65 4.01
C SER A 130 16.97 -27.04 4.70
N PHE A 131 18.17 -27.34 4.19
CA PHE A 131 19.41 -26.73 4.66
C PHE A 131 19.47 -25.22 4.37
N ALA A 132 19.07 -24.80 3.17
CA ALA A 132 19.01 -23.39 2.78
C ALA A 132 17.92 -22.63 3.58
N ASP A 133 16.75 -23.24 3.74
CA ASP A 133 15.62 -22.67 4.46
C ASP A 133 15.95 -22.38 5.94
N LYS A 134 16.63 -23.31 6.63
CA LYS A 134 17.13 -23.07 8.01
C LYS A 134 18.04 -21.85 8.13
N LYS A 135 18.64 -21.41 7.03
CA LYS A 135 19.49 -20.22 6.93
C LYS A 135 18.77 -19.02 6.33
N ARG A 136 17.44 -19.10 6.15
CA ARG A 136 16.61 -18.07 5.51
C ARG A 136 17.05 -17.75 4.07
N ILE A 137 17.52 -18.75 3.34
CA ILE A 137 17.91 -18.66 1.94
C ILE A 137 16.98 -19.52 1.10
N ALA A 138 16.32 -18.92 0.11
CA ALA A 138 15.55 -19.64 -0.89
C ALA A 138 16.39 -19.87 -2.15
N LEU A 139 16.45 -21.11 -2.59
CA LEU A 139 17.07 -21.47 -3.87
C LEU A 139 16.06 -21.19 -4.98
N VAL A 140 16.37 -20.25 -5.86
CA VAL A 140 15.47 -19.83 -6.95
C VAL A 140 16.12 -20.03 -8.31
N SER A 141 15.42 -20.75 -9.17
CA SER A 141 15.76 -20.88 -10.58
C SER A 141 15.11 -19.74 -11.40
N PRO A 142 15.48 -19.56 -12.68
CA PRO A 142 14.86 -18.58 -13.55
C PRO A 142 13.33 -18.64 -13.58
N SER A 143 12.76 -19.83 -13.68
CA SER A 143 11.31 -20.04 -13.71
C SER A 143 10.64 -19.70 -12.37
N ILE A 144 11.26 -20.10 -11.26
CA ILE A 144 10.75 -19.77 -9.91
C ILE A 144 10.86 -18.26 -9.68
N LEU A 145 11.98 -17.64 -10.05
CA LEU A 145 12.15 -16.18 -9.91
C LEU A 145 11.12 -15.41 -10.73
N HIS A 146 10.87 -15.84 -11.98
CA HIS A 146 9.85 -15.20 -12.82
C HIS A 146 8.46 -15.21 -12.16
N ILE A 147 8.04 -16.36 -11.60
CA ILE A 147 6.77 -16.47 -10.88
C ILE A 147 6.77 -15.59 -9.64
N SER A 148 7.85 -15.58 -8.87
CA SER A 148 7.99 -14.74 -7.67
C SER A 148 7.87 -13.27 -7.98
N ILE A 149 8.48 -12.80 -9.06
CA ILE A 149 8.39 -11.42 -9.54
C ILE A 149 6.95 -11.06 -9.92
N LYS A 150 6.23 -11.95 -10.61
CA LYS A 150 4.80 -11.75 -10.92
C LYS A 150 3.92 -11.68 -9.68
N MET A 151 4.27 -12.38 -8.61
CA MET A 151 3.61 -12.23 -7.31
C MET A 151 3.89 -10.86 -6.69
N VAL A 152 5.12 -10.35 -6.79
CA VAL A 152 5.48 -9.00 -6.34
C VAL A 152 4.71 -7.93 -7.09
N GLU A 153 4.61 -8.03 -8.41
CA GLU A 153 3.79 -7.13 -9.24
C GLU A 153 2.33 -7.10 -8.75
N ASN A 154 1.75 -8.26 -8.48
CA ASN A 154 0.40 -8.36 -7.92
C ASN A 154 0.28 -7.72 -6.53
N LEU A 155 1.27 -7.87 -5.65
CA LEU A 155 1.28 -7.24 -4.33
C LEU A 155 1.24 -5.72 -4.44
N TRP A 156 2.03 -5.12 -5.33
CA TRP A 156 2.03 -3.69 -5.58
C TRP A 156 0.70 -3.19 -6.14
N ARG A 157 0.09 -3.94 -7.05
CA ARG A 157 -1.24 -3.63 -7.58
C ARG A 157 -2.31 -3.62 -6.48
N LEU A 158 -2.29 -4.61 -5.60
CA LEU A 158 -3.22 -4.69 -4.47
C LEU A 158 -3.01 -3.56 -3.45
N ASP A 159 -1.75 -3.18 -3.20
CA ASP A 159 -1.42 -2.07 -2.30
C ASP A 159 -1.93 -0.74 -2.86
N GLY A 160 -1.75 -0.49 -4.16
CA GLY A 160 -2.31 0.67 -4.84
C GLY A 160 -3.84 0.73 -4.79
N GLN A 161 -4.53 -0.41 -4.91
CA GLN A 161 -5.98 -0.48 -4.74
C GLN A 161 -6.41 -0.14 -3.31
N ARG A 162 -5.71 -0.65 -2.30
CA ARG A 162 -5.97 -0.33 -0.88
C ARG A 162 -5.82 1.17 -0.61
N ALA A 163 -4.75 1.78 -1.10
CA ALA A 163 -4.53 3.21 -0.96
C ALA A 163 -5.66 4.05 -1.59
N SER A 164 -6.20 3.60 -2.72
CA SER A 164 -7.35 4.24 -3.38
C SER A 164 -8.62 4.12 -2.55
N VAL A 165 -8.89 2.97 -1.96
CA VAL A 165 -10.06 2.75 -1.10
C VAL A 165 -9.99 3.65 0.14
N VAL A 166 -8.83 3.76 0.79
CA VAL A 166 -8.64 4.65 1.95
C VAL A 166 -8.98 6.10 1.58
N LYS A 167 -8.49 6.60 0.44
CA LYS A 167 -8.82 7.95 -0.03
C LYS A 167 -10.32 8.17 -0.24
N VAL A 168 -11.03 7.17 -0.78
CA VAL A 168 -12.49 7.24 -0.96
C VAL A 168 -13.19 7.35 0.40
N TYR A 169 -12.76 6.59 1.41
CA TYR A 169 -13.31 6.70 2.77
C TYR A 169 -13.08 8.08 3.39
N GLU A 170 -11.87 8.64 3.24
CA GLU A 170 -11.57 9.98 3.75
C GLU A 170 -12.44 11.07 3.09
N GLU A 171 -12.65 10.99 1.78
CA GLU A 171 -13.53 11.94 1.08
C GLU A 171 -15.01 11.75 1.45
N ALA A 172 -15.46 10.51 1.62
CA ALA A 172 -16.81 10.23 2.11
C ALA A 172 -17.03 10.79 3.53
N GLN A 173 -16.07 10.66 4.42
CA GLN A 173 -16.14 11.27 5.77
C GLN A 173 -16.30 12.79 5.72
N LYS A 174 -15.49 13.47 4.91
CA LYS A 174 -15.60 14.93 4.70
C LYS A 174 -16.98 15.34 4.17
N LEU A 175 -17.58 14.52 3.30
CA LEU A 175 -18.91 14.77 2.77
C LEU A 175 -19.99 14.63 3.85
N VAL A 176 -19.89 13.61 4.70
CA VAL A 176 -20.78 13.42 5.86
C VAL A 176 -20.70 14.60 6.81
N ASP A 177 -19.49 15.08 7.14
CA ASP A 177 -19.30 16.24 8.03
C ASP A 177 -19.93 17.51 7.44
N LYS A 178 -19.80 17.74 6.13
CA LYS A 178 -20.48 18.86 5.44
C LYS A 178 -21.99 18.73 5.48
N LEU A 179 -22.53 17.51 5.33
CA LEU A 179 -23.98 17.27 5.42
C LEU A 179 -24.51 17.61 6.83
N HIS A 180 -23.80 17.19 7.89
CA HIS A 180 -24.14 17.56 9.25
C HIS A 180 -24.11 19.07 9.47
N GLY A 181 -23.10 19.75 8.95
CA GLY A 181 -23.06 21.21 8.98
C GLY A 181 -24.26 21.85 8.30
N PHE A 182 -24.65 21.34 7.13
CA PHE A 182 -25.81 21.85 6.38
C PHE A 182 -27.13 21.61 7.14
N THR A 183 -27.34 20.42 7.71
CA THR A 183 -28.54 20.13 8.50
C THR A 183 -28.68 21.07 9.70
N ASN A 184 -27.61 21.36 10.42
CA ASN A 184 -27.61 22.30 11.54
C ASN A 184 -28.01 23.72 11.11
N VAL A 185 -27.53 24.19 9.94
CA VAL A 185 -27.91 25.48 9.39
C VAL A 185 -29.39 25.48 9.00
N MET A 186 -29.90 24.42 8.38
CA MET A 186 -31.31 24.29 8.02
C MET A 186 -32.23 24.30 9.26
N ASP A 187 -31.87 23.65 10.34
CA ASP A 187 -32.62 23.63 11.59
C ASP A 187 -32.66 25.05 12.23
N SER A 188 -31.53 25.75 12.22
CA SER A 188 -31.44 27.14 12.66
C SER A 188 -32.32 28.08 11.85
N LEU A 189 -32.33 27.90 10.52
CA LEU A 189 -33.20 28.67 9.62
C LEU A 189 -34.67 28.37 9.91
N GLY A 190 -35.05 27.10 10.08
CA GLY A 190 -36.40 26.71 10.42
C GLY A 190 -36.87 27.38 11.73
N THR A 191 -36.02 27.40 12.75
CA THR A 191 -36.28 28.08 14.01
C THR A 191 -36.48 29.58 13.82
N SER A 192 -35.67 30.22 13.00
CA SER A 192 -35.76 31.66 12.69
C SER A 192 -37.05 32.02 11.95
N ILE A 193 -37.47 31.18 11.01
CA ILE A 193 -38.73 31.33 10.29
C ILE A 193 -39.91 31.22 11.26
N ALA A 194 -39.93 30.19 12.12
CA ALA A 194 -40.99 30.02 13.12
C ALA A 194 -41.07 31.21 14.09
N GLN A 195 -39.94 31.77 14.54
CA GLN A 195 -39.90 32.96 15.37
C GLN A 195 -40.44 34.21 14.62
N SER A 196 -40.10 34.33 13.35
CA SER A 196 -40.57 35.43 12.51
C SER A 196 -42.06 35.35 12.29
N GLN A 197 -42.58 34.17 12.02
CA GLN A 197 -44.02 33.91 11.91
C GLN A 197 -44.76 34.30 13.19
N LYS A 198 -44.28 33.88 14.35
CA LYS A 198 -44.87 34.22 15.63
C LYS A 198 -44.90 35.75 15.86
N LYS A 199 -43.81 36.45 15.55
CA LYS A 199 -43.76 37.93 15.65
C LYS A 199 -44.77 38.61 14.73
N TYR A 200 -44.94 38.07 13.52
CA TYR A 200 -45.93 38.55 12.57
C TYR A 200 -47.35 38.35 13.11
N ASP A 201 -47.68 37.16 13.63
CA ASP A 201 -48.99 36.87 14.19
C ASP A 201 -49.31 37.74 15.44
N ASP A 202 -48.30 37.94 16.31
CA ASP A 202 -48.42 38.85 17.47
C ASP A 202 -48.69 40.30 17.04
N ALA A 203 -48.00 40.78 16.01
CA ALA A 203 -48.21 42.12 15.47
C ALA A 203 -49.58 42.29 14.83
N ARG A 204 -50.01 41.29 14.03
CA ARG A 204 -51.32 41.25 13.40
C ARG A 204 -52.45 41.26 14.46
N SER A 205 -52.31 40.44 15.49
CA SER A 205 -53.26 40.36 16.60
C SER A 205 -53.40 41.75 17.30
N LYS A 206 -52.32 42.48 17.55
CA LYS A 206 -52.35 43.82 18.12
C LYS A 206 -52.99 44.84 17.20
N LEU A 207 -52.82 44.69 15.89
CA LEU A 207 -53.34 45.63 14.93
C LEU A 207 -54.83 45.37 14.61
N ILE A 208 -55.21 44.12 14.34
CA ILE A 208 -56.51 43.78 13.72
C ILE A 208 -57.35 42.88 14.64
N ASP A 209 -56.84 41.66 15.03
CA ASP A 209 -57.69 40.57 15.49
C ASP A 209 -57.80 40.47 17.01
N GLY A 210 -56.96 41.14 17.81
CA GLY A 210 -56.92 40.98 19.28
C GLY A 210 -57.95 41.80 20.04
N LYS A 211 -58.40 41.28 21.19
CA LYS A 211 -59.20 42.07 22.14
C LYS A 211 -58.45 43.35 22.52
N GLY A 212 -58.99 44.49 22.15
CA GLY A 212 -58.35 45.79 22.35
C GLY A 212 -57.35 46.19 21.28
N SER A 213 -57.41 45.54 20.11
CA SER A 213 -56.64 45.91 18.91
C SER A 213 -56.79 47.37 18.51
N MET A 214 -55.82 47.86 17.74
CA MET A 214 -55.89 49.21 17.22
C MET A 214 -57.16 49.45 16.41
N SER A 215 -57.55 48.48 15.53
CA SER A 215 -58.80 48.53 14.77
C SER A 215 -60.02 48.70 15.67
N SER A 216 -60.17 47.82 16.71
CA SER A 216 -61.33 47.95 17.60
C SER A 216 -61.35 49.22 18.40
N LYS A 217 -60.21 49.78 18.75
CA LYS A 217 -60.13 51.14 19.39
C LYS A 217 -60.51 52.28 18.45
N ILE A 218 -60.08 52.16 17.19
CA ILE A 218 -60.46 53.16 16.14
C ILE A 218 -61.95 53.07 15.88
N GLU A 219 -62.53 51.87 15.73
CA GLU A 219 -63.99 51.74 15.59
C GLU A 219 -64.75 52.32 16.79
N GLY A 220 -64.27 52.13 18.02
CA GLY A 220 -64.82 52.73 19.20
C GLY A 220 -64.74 54.25 19.20
N LEU A 221 -63.62 54.81 18.71
CA LEU A 221 -63.53 56.32 18.57
C LEU A 221 -64.40 56.84 17.46
N VAL A 222 -64.55 56.16 16.34
CA VAL A 222 -65.46 56.53 15.24
C VAL A 222 -66.91 56.51 15.74
N SER A 223 -67.36 55.57 16.54
CA SER A 223 -68.66 55.49 17.15
C SER A 223 -68.95 56.65 18.15
N LEU A 224 -67.91 57.25 18.70
CA LEU A 224 -67.96 58.44 19.55
C LEU A 224 -67.89 59.77 18.75
N GLY A 225 -67.90 59.67 17.44
CA GLY A 225 -67.96 60.87 16.57
C GLY A 225 -66.66 61.36 15.96
N ALA A 226 -65.59 60.59 16.06
CA ALA A 226 -64.33 60.85 15.37
C ALA A 226 -64.53 60.67 13.85
N LYS A 227 -64.01 61.57 13.03
CA LYS A 227 -64.04 61.39 11.55
C LYS A 227 -62.96 60.45 11.09
N GLU A 228 -63.36 59.42 10.40
CA GLU A 228 -62.42 58.47 9.74
C GLU A 228 -61.93 59.12 8.43
N SER A 229 -60.60 59.32 8.31
CA SER A 229 -60.03 59.95 7.09
C SER A 229 -59.67 58.94 5.99
N LYS A 230 -59.46 57.62 6.33
CA LYS A 230 -59.25 56.49 5.40
C LYS A 230 -59.65 55.23 6.08
N LYS A 231 -60.42 54.32 5.42
CA LYS A 231 -60.59 52.93 5.84
C LYS A 231 -59.26 52.18 5.73
N LEU A 232 -58.90 51.45 6.78
CA LEU A 232 -57.85 50.39 6.69
C LEU A 232 -58.40 49.29 5.79
N THR A 233 -57.99 49.24 4.54
CA THR A 233 -58.36 48.20 3.60
C THR A 233 -57.74 46.86 4.05
N ASP A 234 -58.57 45.86 4.23
CA ASP A 234 -58.21 44.46 4.31
C ASP A 234 -57.76 44.00 2.89
N ASP A 235 -56.48 44.17 2.57
CA ASP A 235 -55.89 43.51 1.39
C ASP A 235 -55.14 42.30 1.90
N SER A 236 -55.64 41.16 1.51
CA SER A 236 -55.32 39.71 1.72
C SER A 236 -53.85 39.37 1.72
#